data_c0d4728e2d1c0e9ca4974b1231ad67ba
#
_entry.id   c0d4728e2d1c0e9ca4974b1231ad67ba
#
_cell.length_a   1.000
_cell.length_b   1.000
_cell.length_c   1.000
_cell.angle_alpha   90.00
_cell.angle_beta   90.00
_cell.angle_gamma   90.00
#
_symmetry.space_group_name_H-M   'P 1'
#
loop_
_entity.id
_entity.type
_entity.pdbx_description
1 polymer ?
#
loop_
_entity_poly.entity_id
_entity_poly.type
_entity_poly.pdbx_seq_one_letter_code
_entity_poly.pdbx_strand_id
1 'polypeptide(L)'
;MQSGGYDKIVAASSGFGKDVVPRLGGLLDVQAITDIIEITDGGQKFKRPVYAGNAIATVSTSDTVKLLTIRPTNFEKVEPGDAGNGYPVESTDVITEGVQGSWKQNIVSKSDMADLGSAKFVVSGGRGLKNGENFQMLYDFANALGSSNCAVGASRAAVDAGYVPNDMQIGQTGKVVAPDLYVAVGISGAIQHLSGMKDSKVIVAINKDPDAPIFKVASYGLVDDLFKVMPELTTKIGGN
;
A
#
# COMPACT_ATOMS: atom_id res chain seq x y z
N MET A 1 -23.49 -18.25 -3.06
CA MET A 1 -22.86 -18.64 -4.33
C MET A 1 -23.68 -19.67 -5.12
N GLN A 2 -24.30 -20.64 -4.47
CA GLN A 2 -25.14 -21.64 -5.18
C GLN A 2 -26.41 -21.05 -5.82
N SER A 3 -26.89 -19.90 -5.36
CA SER A 3 -28.14 -19.26 -5.87
C SER A 3 -27.93 -18.13 -6.89
N GLY A 4 -26.74 -17.57 -7.01
CA GLY A 4 -26.51 -16.35 -7.83
C GLY A 4 -25.79 -16.57 -9.18
N GLY A 5 -25.27 -17.78 -9.46
CA GLY A 5 -24.56 -18.06 -10.72
C GLY A 5 -23.23 -17.34 -10.89
N TYR A 6 -22.65 -16.78 -9.81
CA TYR A 6 -21.35 -16.10 -9.88
C TYR A 6 -20.20 -17.08 -9.99
N ASP A 7 -19.30 -16.84 -10.95
CA ASP A 7 -18.09 -17.64 -11.21
C ASP A 7 -16.80 -16.95 -10.70
N LYS A 8 -16.90 -15.70 -10.27
CA LYS A 8 -15.76 -14.92 -9.77
C LYS A 8 -16.16 -14.10 -8.55
N ILE A 9 -15.30 -14.12 -7.53
CA ILE A 9 -15.35 -13.22 -6.37
C ILE A 9 -14.05 -12.41 -6.38
N VAL A 10 -14.19 -11.09 -6.41
CA VAL A 10 -13.06 -10.15 -6.49
C VAL A 10 -13.08 -9.23 -5.29
N ALA A 11 -11.92 -9.05 -4.66
CA ALA A 11 -11.72 -8.09 -3.59
C ALA A 11 -10.40 -7.32 -3.79
N ALA A 12 -10.26 -6.16 -3.16
CA ALA A 12 -8.98 -5.48 -3.10
C ALA A 12 -7.98 -6.28 -2.23
N SER A 13 -6.69 -6.27 -2.57
CA SER A 13 -5.59 -6.79 -1.73
C SER A 13 -5.32 -5.88 -0.53
N SER A 14 -6.37 -5.44 0.16
CA SER A 14 -6.33 -4.75 1.45
C SER A 14 -6.09 -5.73 2.60
N GLY A 15 -5.85 -5.24 3.81
CA GLY A 15 -5.78 -6.09 5.00
C GLY A 15 -7.00 -7.00 5.15
N PHE A 16 -8.21 -6.45 4.91
CA PHE A 16 -9.46 -7.20 4.92
C PHE A 16 -9.53 -8.28 3.82
N GLY A 17 -9.25 -7.91 2.56
CA GLY A 17 -9.32 -8.85 1.44
C GLY A 17 -8.31 -9.99 1.54
N LYS A 18 -7.11 -9.70 2.06
CA LYS A 18 -6.05 -10.70 2.29
C LYS A 18 -6.41 -11.71 3.40
N ASP A 19 -7.31 -11.35 4.30
CA ASP A 19 -7.80 -12.24 5.36
C ASP A 19 -9.03 -13.04 4.91
N VAL A 20 -10.05 -12.35 4.40
CA VAL A 20 -11.36 -12.95 4.08
C VAL A 20 -11.31 -13.89 2.88
N VAL A 21 -10.66 -13.47 1.78
CA VAL A 21 -10.72 -14.24 0.51
C VAL A 21 -10.03 -15.60 0.60
N PRO A 22 -8.83 -15.75 1.20
CA PRO A 22 -8.24 -17.08 1.42
C PRO A 22 -9.05 -17.96 2.36
N ARG A 23 -9.67 -17.37 3.41
CA ARG A 23 -10.57 -18.12 4.31
C ARG A 23 -11.79 -18.64 3.55
N LEU A 24 -12.38 -17.82 2.68
CA LEU A 24 -13.47 -18.24 1.82
C LEU A 24 -13.04 -19.39 0.90
N GLY A 25 -11.80 -19.33 0.37
CA GLY A 25 -11.22 -20.42 -0.41
C GLY A 25 -11.19 -21.74 0.34
N GLY A 26 -10.75 -21.72 1.61
CA GLY A 26 -10.76 -22.90 2.46
C GLY A 26 -12.17 -23.44 2.76
N LEU A 27 -13.18 -22.56 2.86
CA LEU A 27 -14.56 -22.97 3.08
C LEU A 27 -15.23 -23.58 1.82
N LEU A 28 -14.80 -23.14 0.64
CA LEU A 28 -15.34 -23.60 -0.66
C LEU A 28 -14.50 -24.69 -1.31
N ASP A 29 -13.38 -25.06 -0.70
CA ASP A 29 -12.38 -25.99 -1.23
C ASP A 29 -11.86 -25.57 -2.63
N VAL A 30 -11.58 -24.26 -2.79
CA VAL A 30 -11.00 -23.68 -4.01
C VAL A 30 -9.80 -22.80 -3.69
N GLN A 31 -8.85 -22.73 -4.63
CA GLN A 31 -7.62 -21.96 -4.42
C GLN A 31 -7.83 -20.48 -4.74
N ALA A 32 -7.60 -19.61 -3.76
CA ALA A 32 -7.58 -18.17 -4.00
C ALA A 32 -6.29 -17.73 -4.71
N ILE A 33 -6.42 -16.89 -5.76
CA ILE A 33 -5.30 -16.21 -6.41
C ILE A 33 -5.21 -14.80 -5.81
N THR A 34 -4.13 -14.55 -5.08
CA THR A 34 -4.00 -13.32 -4.28
C THR A 34 -2.94 -12.38 -4.82
N ASP A 35 -3.14 -11.07 -4.56
CA ASP A 35 -2.19 -9.99 -4.85
C ASP A 35 -1.89 -9.84 -6.36
N ILE A 36 -2.94 -9.91 -7.18
CA ILE A 36 -2.87 -9.83 -8.63
C ILE A 36 -2.48 -8.41 -9.05
N ILE A 37 -1.47 -8.32 -9.92
CA ILE A 37 -0.96 -7.07 -10.48
C ILE A 37 -1.30 -6.90 -11.96
N GLU A 38 -1.68 -7.96 -12.65
CA GLU A 38 -2.08 -7.93 -14.06
C GLU A 38 -3.02 -9.11 -14.36
N ILE A 39 -4.02 -8.87 -15.21
CA ILE A 39 -4.97 -9.85 -15.69
C ILE A 39 -4.78 -9.99 -17.20
N THR A 40 -4.59 -11.20 -17.68
CA THR A 40 -4.35 -11.50 -19.09
C THR A 40 -5.25 -12.64 -19.59
N ASP A 41 -5.20 -12.92 -20.90
CA ASP A 41 -5.90 -14.03 -21.52
C ASP A 41 -7.42 -14.02 -21.22
N GLY A 42 -8.05 -12.83 -21.39
CA GLY A 42 -9.49 -12.69 -21.15
C GLY A 42 -9.93 -13.01 -19.71
N GLY A 43 -9.06 -12.82 -18.72
CA GLY A 43 -9.36 -13.12 -17.32
C GLY A 43 -9.12 -14.58 -16.92
N GLN A 44 -8.28 -15.31 -17.67
CA GLN A 44 -7.92 -16.69 -17.37
C GLN A 44 -6.53 -16.82 -16.74
N LYS A 45 -5.63 -15.85 -16.98
CA LYS A 45 -4.28 -15.81 -16.41
C LYS A 45 -4.06 -14.55 -15.61
N PHE A 46 -3.33 -14.70 -14.52
CA PHE A 46 -3.10 -13.66 -13.54
C PHE A 46 -1.62 -13.58 -13.20
N LYS A 47 -1.04 -12.37 -13.24
CA LYS A 47 0.32 -12.15 -12.77
C LYS A 47 0.29 -11.69 -11.32
N ARG A 48 1.16 -12.26 -10.50
CA ARG A 48 1.32 -11.92 -9.10
C ARG A 48 2.78 -11.92 -8.67
N PRO A 49 3.21 -11.03 -7.78
CA PRO A 49 4.56 -11.05 -7.25
C PRO A 49 4.73 -12.19 -6.24
N VAL A 50 5.92 -12.79 -6.27
CA VAL A 50 6.38 -13.78 -5.31
C VAL A 50 7.80 -13.41 -4.85
N TYR A 51 8.29 -14.02 -3.77
CA TYR A 51 9.61 -13.71 -3.19
C TYR A 51 9.80 -12.20 -2.95
N ALA A 52 8.86 -11.57 -2.23
CA ALA A 52 8.85 -10.13 -1.96
C ALA A 52 8.93 -9.25 -3.23
N GLY A 53 8.37 -9.72 -4.35
CA GLY A 53 8.35 -9.01 -5.62
C GLY A 53 9.62 -9.14 -6.46
N ASN A 54 10.54 -10.04 -6.09
CA ASN A 54 11.74 -10.33 -6.89
C ASN A 54 11.44 -11.22 -8.10
N ALA A 55 10.30 -11.92 -8.08
CA ALA A 55 9.81 -12.70 -9.22
C ALA A 55 8.32 -12.43 -9.44
N ILE A 56 7.88 -12.55 -10.69
CA ILE A 56 6.48 -12.47 -11.10
C ILE A 56 6.05 -13.84 -11.59
N ALA A 57 5.06 -14.42 -10.91
CA ALA A 57 4.45 -15.66 -11.34
C ALA A 57 3.22 -15.39 -12.21
N THR A 58 3.09 -16.08 -13.34
CA THR A 58 1.85 -16.14 -14.10
C THR A 58 1.13 -17.42 -13.70
N VAL A 59 -0.08 -17.27 -13.16
CA VAL A 59 -0.87 -18.39 -12.63
C VAL A 59 -2.24 -18.44 -13.29
N SER A 60 -2.84 -19.62 -13.30
CA SER A 60 -4.23 -19.87 -13.69
C SER A 60 -4.84 -20.88 -12.73
N THR A 61 -6.15 -21.02 -12.72
CA THR A 61 -6.86 -22.05 -11.96
C THR A 61 -7.85 -22.78 -12.86
N SER A 62 -8.03 -24.05 -12.60
CA SER A 62 -9.08 -24.89 -13.20
C SER A 62 -10.37 -24.88 -12.40
N ASP A 63 -10.39 -24.23 -11.23
CA ASP A 63 -11.60 -24.13 -10.40
C ASP A 63 -12.72 -23.42 -11.14
N THR A 64 -13.94 -23.89 -10.97
CA THR A 64 -15.14 -23.28 -11.56
C THR A 64 -15.44 -21.91 -10.97
N VAL A 65 -15.10 -21.70 -9.70
CA VAL A 65 -15.21 -20.42 -9.02
C VAL A 65 -13.82 -19.86 -8.77
N LYS A 66 -13.57 -18.64 -9.23
CA LYS A 66 -12.29 -17.95 -9.05
C LYS A 66 -12.38 -16.95 -7.91
N LEU A 67 -11.53 -17.11 -6.92
CA LEU A 67 -11.40 -16.18 -5.81
C LEU A 67 -10.14 -15.33 -6.04
N LEU A 68 -10.31 -14.01 -6.17
CA LEU A 68 -9.26 -13.12 -6.64
C LEU A 68 -9.08 -11.95 -5.67
N THR A 69 -7.84 -11.64 -5.28
CA THR A 69 -7.55 -10.32 -4.71
C THR A 69 -6.65 -9.52 -5.64
N ILE A 70 -7.06 -8.28 -5.90
CA ILE A 70 -6.43 -7.37 -6.85
C ILE A 70 -5.61 -6.33 -6.09
N ARG A 71 -4.39 -6.06 -6.52
CA ARG A 71 -3.56 -4.98 -5.98
C ARG A 71 -4.00 -3.64 -6.60
N PRO A 72 -4.65 -2.74 -5.87
CA PRO A 72 -5.26 -1.55 -6.47
C PRO A 72 -4.25 -0.62 -7.16
N THR A 73 -3.01 -0.56 -6.63
CA THR A 73 -1.96 0.33 -7.15
C THR A 73 -1.46 -0.03 -8.57
N ASN A 74 -1.79 -1.22 -9.07
CA ASN A 74 -1.39 -1.67 -10.41
C ASN A 74 -2.49 -1.51 -11.47
N PHE A 75 -3.64 -0.92 -11.09
CA PHE A 75 -4.76 -0.69 -12.01
C PHE A 75 -5.15 0.77 -11.96
N GLU A 76 -5.40 1.35 -13.12
CA GLU A 76 -5.85 2.74 -13.22
C GLU A 76 -7.26 2.89 -12.65
N LYS A 77 -7.49 4.01 -11.98
CA LYS A 77 -8.83 4.37 -11.50
C LYS A 77 -9.71 4.69 -12.70
N VAL A 78 -10.87 4.09 -12.74
CA VAL A 78 -11.90 4.41 -13.71
C VAL A 78 -12.66 5.64 -13.21
N GLU A 79 -12.88 6.61 -14.10
CA GLU A 79 -13.76 7.74 -13.79
C GLU A 79 -15.19 7.24 -13.52
N PRO A 80 -15.90 7.84 -12.56
CA PRO A 80 -17.29 7.48 -12.31
C PRO A 80 -18.09 7.66 -13.59
N GLY A 81 -18.67 6.56 -14.08
CA GLY A 81 -19.58 6.61 -15.21
C GLY A 81 -20.95 7.17 -14.82
N ASP A 82 -21.79 7.42 -15.81
CA ASP A 82 -23.17 7.87 -15.59
C ASP A 82 -23.93 6.83 -14.73
N ALA A 83 -24.68 7.32 -13.75
CA ALA A 83 -25.41 6.51 -12.75
C ALA A 83 -26.45 5.52 -13.34
N GLY A 84 -26.70 5.58 -14.65
CA GLY A 84 -27.63 4.69 -15.35
C GLY A 84 -27.15 3.26 -15.60
N ASN A 85 -25.85 2.99 -15.45
CA ASN A 85 -25.24 1.67 -15.69
C ASN A 85 -24.80 0.96 -14.41
N GLY A 86 -25.38 1.31 -13.26
CA GLY A 86 -25.10 0.66 -11.99
C GLY A 86 -25.43 -0.84 -12.04
N TYR A 87 -24.46 -1.67 -11.66
CA TYR A 87 -24.73 -3.09 -11.42
C TYR A 87 -25.66 -3.23 -10.21
N PRO A 88 -26.57 -4.23 -10.21
CA PRO A 88 -27.47 -4.44 -9.10
C PRO A 88 -26.67 -4.68 -7.81
N VAL A 89 -27.05 -3.99 -6.75
CA VAL A 89 -26.54 -4.24 -5.41
C VAL A 89 -27.50 -5.17 -4.72
N GLU A 90 -27.06 -6.39 -4.45
CA GLU A 90 -27.82 -7.37 -3.70
C GLU A 90 -27.44 -7.29 -2.22
N SER A 91 -28.43 -7.18 -1.36
CA SER A 91 -28.25 -7.29 0.08
C SER A 91 -28.51 -8.72 0.54
N THR A 92 -27.69 -9.21 1.44
CA THR A 92 -27.88 -10.50 2.09
C THR A 92 -27.88 -10.35 3.60
N ASP A 93 -28.61 -11.18 4.29
CA ASP A 93 -28.60 -11.20 5.75
C ASP A 93 -27.25 -11.69 6.26
N VAL A 94 -26.75 -11.00 7.28
CA VAL A 94 -25.49 -11.37 7.93
C VAL A 94 -25.76 -12.52 8.90
N ILE A 95 -25.12 -13.67 8.65
CA ILE A 95 -25.15 -14.80 9.55
C ILE A 95 -24.18 -14.56 10.69
N THR A 96 -24.67 -14.34 11.89
CA THR A 96 -23.86 -14.09 13.09
C THR A 96 -23.78 -15.32 14.02
N GLU A 97 -24.44 -16.42 13.68
CA GLU A 97 -24.37 -17.66 14.46
C GLU A 97 -22.94 -18.23 14.45
N GLY A 98 -22.43 -18.58 15.63
CA GLY A 98 -21.08 -19.13 15.81
C GLY A 98 -19.96 -18.11 15.82
N VAL A 99 -20.22 -16.82 15.67
CA VAL A 99 -19.21 -15.77 15.78
C VAL A 99 -18.91 -15.51 17.25
N GLN A 100 -17.68 -15.82 17.68
CA GLN A 100 -17.24 -15.66 19.08
C GLN A 100 -16.79 -14.23 19.43
N GLY A 101 -16.50 -13.42 18.42
CA GLY A 101 -16.05 -12.03 18.57
C GLY A 101 -17.14 -11.02 18.27
N SER A 102 -17.08 -9.85 18.87
CA SER A 102 -17.93 -8.70 18.52
C SER A 102 -17.05 -7.52 18.11
N TRP A 103 -17.39 -6.90 16.96
CA TRP A 103 -16.81 -5.61 16.61
C TRP A 103 -17.24 -4.55 17.62
N LYS A 104 -16.31 -3.76 18.11
CA LYS A 104 -16.59 -2.66 19.03
C LYS A 104 -16.43 -1.30 18.35
N GLN A 105 -15.27 -1.02 17.82
CA GLN A 105 -15.00 0.23 17.11
C GLN A 105 -13.72 0.15 16.29
N ASN A 106 -13.60 0.98 15.29
CA ASN A 106 -12.32 1.26 14.63
C ASN A 106 -11.66 2.44 15.33
N ILE A 107 -10.41 2.28 15.74
CA ILE A 107 -9.57 3.39 16.20
C ILE A 107 -8.81 3.87 14.96
N VAL A 108 -9.29 4.95 14.36
CA VAL A 108 -8.66 5.55 13.18
C VAL A 108 -7.94 6.81 13.60
N SER A 109 -6.67 6.92 13.28
CA SER A 109 -5.91 8.15 13.43
C SER A 109 -6.51 9.20 12.48
N LYS A 110 -7.11 10.27 13.03
CA LYS A 110 -7.55 11.38 12.21
C LYS A 110 -6.31 12.15 11.76
N SER A 111 -6.10 12.23 10.46
CA SER A 111 -5.05 13.03 9.85
C SER A 111 -5.70 13.93 8.80
N ASP A 112 -5.27 15.18 8.72
CA ASP A 112 -5.65 16.11 7.64
C ASP A 112 -4.90 15.80 6.32
N MET A 113 -4.06 14.77 6.33
CA MET A 113 -3.31 14.30 5.18
C MET A 113 -4.07 13.26 4.39
N ALA A 114 -3.69 13.09 3.12
CA ALA A 114 -4.21 12.05 2.25
C ALA A 114 -3.97 10.64 2.84
N ASP A 115 -4.83 9.67 2.48
CA ASP A 115 -4.56 8.26 2.80
C ASP A 115 -3.37 7.72 1.99
N LEU A 116 -2.51 6.94 2.64
CA LEU A 116 -1.31 6.35 2.02
C LEU A 116 -1.60 5.57 0.74
N GLY A 117 -2.74 4.90 0.65
CA GLY A 117 -3.12 4.10 -0.52
C GLY A 117 -3.59 4.92 -1.72
N SER A 118 -3.87 6.21 -1.54
CA SER A 118 -4.42 7.09 -2.58
C SER A 118 -3.64 8.39 -2.78
N ALA A 119 -2.67 8.69 -1.92
CA ALA A 119 -1.86 9.89 -1.99
C ALA A 119 -1.04 9.95 -3.29
N LYS A 120 -0.97 11.14 -3.90
CA LYS A 120 -0.10 11.40 -5.05
C LYS A 120 1.37 11.48 -4.65
N PHE A 121 1.64 11.99 -3.44
CA PHE A 121 2.97 12.12 -2.89
C PHE A 121 3.05 11.37 -1.57
N VAL A 122 4.14 10.65 -1.33
CA VAL A 122 4.40 9.97 -0.06
C VAL A 122 5.78 10.34 0.44
N VAL A 123 5.83 10.83 1.68
CA VAL A 123 7.09 11.09 2.40
C VAL A 123 7.22 10.05 3.50
N SER A 124 8.26 9.23 3.44
CA SER A 124 8.38 8.10 4.34
C SER A 124 9.65 8.15 5.17
N GLY A 125 9.49 7.92 6.47
CA GLY A 125 10.57 7.95 7.45
C GLY A 125 11.09 6.57 7.84
N GLY A 126 12.41 6.46 7.94
CA GLY A 126 13.08 5.28 8.42
C GLY A 126 13.59 5.42 9.86
N ARG A 127 14.27 4.36 10.34
CA ARG A 127 14.94 4.38 11.64
C ARG A 127 16.01 5.46 11.75
N GLY A 128 16.49 5.99 10.60
CA GLY A 128 17.42 7.13 10.54
C GLY A 128 16.89 8.41 11.18
N LEU A 129 15.58 8.55 11.38
CA LEU A 129 14.94 9.66 12.11
C LEU A 129 15.20 9.61 13.62
N LYS A 130 15.69 8.50 14.18
CA LYS A 130 16.12 8.29 15.56
C LYS A 130 15.01 8.24 16.60
N ASN A 131 13.93 9.00 16.48
CA ASN A 131 12.78 9.00 17.38
C ASN A 131 11.49 9.47 16.68
N GLY A 132 10.34 9.38 17.38
CA GLY A 132 9.03 9.77 16.84
C GLY A 132 8.85 11.28 16.67
N GLU A 133 9.46 12.09 17.53
CA GLU A 133 9.35 13.56 17.47
C GLU A 133 9.93 14.10 16.15
N ASN A 134 10.96 13.48 15.64
CA ASN A 134 11.60 13.87 14.39
C ASN A 134 10.74 13.60 13.14
N PHE A 135 9.64 12.83 13.27
CA PHE A 135 8.66 12.70 12.18
C PHE A 135 7.95 14.02 11.89
N GLN A 136 7.97 15.00 12.82
CA GLN A 136 7.39 16.32 12.59
C GLN A 136 7.97 16.97 11.33
N MET A 137 9.28 16.82 11.07
CA MET A 137 9.89 17.41 9.86
C MET A 137 9.35 16.78 8.56
N LEU A 138 8.86 15.52 8.60
CA LEU A 138 8.21 14.90 7.44
C LEU A 138 6.80 15.45 7.26
N TYR A 139 6.07 15.71 8.35
CA TYR A 139 4.77 16.36 8.29
C TYR A 139 4.89 17.80 7.76
N ASP A 140 5.90 18.54 8.21
CA ASP A 140 6.16 19.90 7.73
C ASP A 140 6.49 19.91 6.23
N PHE A 141 7.30 18.96 5.77
CA PHE A 141 7.63 18.81 4.36
C PHE A 141 6.40 18.38 3.53
N ALA A 142 5.60 17.44 4.03
CA ALA A 142 4.38 17.01 3.39
C ALA A 142 3.33 18.13 3.27
N ASN A 143 3.25 19.01 4.29
CA ASN A 143 2.42 20.21 4.24
C ASN A 143 2.90 21.21 3.17
N ALA A 144 4.20 21.39 3.04
CA ALA A 144 4.78 22.22 1.98
C ALA A 144 4.52 21.69 0.56
N LEU A 145 4.41 20.35 0.41
CA LEU A 145 4.01 19.69 -0.84
C LEU A 145 2.49 19.74 -1.11
N GLY A 146 1.69 20.08 -0.10
CA GLY A 146 0.23 20.10 -0.16
C GLY A 146 -0.39 18.89 0.53
N SER A 147 -0.85 19.07 1.76
CA SER A 147 -1.36 18.02 2.66
C SER A 147 -2.49 17.16 2.05
N SER A 148 -3.36 17.76 1.24
CA SER A 148 -4.48 17.05 0.59
C SER A 148 -4.04 15.99 -0.43
N ASN A 149 -2.81 16.09 -0.95
CA ASN A 149 -2.24 15.15 -1.93
C ASN A 149 -1.07 14.34 -1.37
N CYS A 150 -0.62 14.66 -0.16
CA CYS A 150 0.57 14.05 0.43
C CYS A 150 0.22 13.22 1.67
N ALA A 151 0.87 12.08 1.81
CA ALA A 151 0.78 11.23 2.99
C ALA A 151 2.17 11.04 3.63
N VAL A 152 2.20 10.85 4.94
CA VAL A 152 3.40 10.44 5.66
C VAL A 152 3.34 8.95 5.97
N GLY A 153 4.40 8.24 5.62
CA GLY A 153 4.55 6.83 5.88
C GLY A 153 5.82 6.49 6.66
N ALA A 154 6.01 5.23 6.96
CA ALA A 154 7.18 4.76 7.71
C ALA A 154 7.68 3.39 7.26
N SER A 155 8.95 3.13 7.50
CA SER A 155 9.50 1.78 7.39
C SER A 155 9.05 0.93 8.58
N ARG A 156 9.01 -0.40 8.41
CA ARG A 156 8.77 -1.33 9.51
C ARG A 156 9.70 -1.09 10.69
N ALA A 157 10.97 -0.81 10.45
CA ALA A 157 11.95 -0.56 11.50
C ALA A 157 11.65 0.69 12.35
N ALA A 158 10.99 1.71 11.78
CA ALA A 158 10.55 2.87 12.54
C ALA A 158 9.29 2.57 13.36
N VAL A 159 8.37 1.78 12.81
CA VAL A 159 7.16 1.31 13.52
C VAL A 159 7.54 0.39 14.69
N ASP A 160 8.39 -0.62 14.44
CA ASP A 160 8.87 -1.56 15.48
C ASP A 160 9.63 -0.84 16.60
N ALA A 161 10.28 0.30 16.29
CA ALA A 161 10.92 1.17 17.27
C ALA A 161 9.95 2.09 18.04
N GLY A 162 8.65 2.03 17.72
CA GLY A 162 7.62 2.83 18.37
C GLY A 162 7.61 4.31 17.97
N TYR A 163 8.23 4.69 16.84
CA TYR A 163 8.26 6.09 16.40
C TYR A 163 6.91 6.56 15.88
N VAL A 164 6.17 5.68 15.21
CA VAL A 164 4.86 5.94 14.62
C VAL A 164 3.98 4.70 14.71
N PRO A 165 2.64 4.85 14.59
CA PRO A 165 1.71 3.73 14.64
C PRO A 165 1.82 2.83 13.41
N ASN A 166 1.33 1.58 13.54
CA ASN A 166 1.46 0.52 12.54
C ASN A 166 0.70 0.79 11.23
N ASP A 167 -0.35 1.59 11.25
CA ASP A 167 -1.14 1.97 10.06
C ASP A 167 -0.35 2.86 9.08
N MET A 168 0.78 3.43 9.51
CA MET A 168 1.72 4.16 8.66
C MET A 168 2.78 3.26 7.99
N GLN A 169 2.83 1.97 8.31
CA GLN A 169 3.85 1.07 7.77
C GLN A 169 3.69 0.86 6.26
N ILE A 170 4.79 1.08 5.53
CA ILE A 170 4.92 0.75 4.10
C ILE A 170 5.87 -0.44 3.95
N GLY A 171 5.46 -1.42 3.16
CA GLY A 171 6.25 -2.61 2.89
C GLY A 171 5.40 -3.85 2.63
N GLN A 172 6.05 -5.00 2.55
CA GLN A 172 5.43 -6.30 2.27
C GLN A 172 4.29 -6.64 3.24
N THR A 173 4.47 -6.34 4.53
CA THR A 173 3.49 -6.61 5.60
C THR A 173 2.64 -5.41 5.98
N GLY A 174 2.94 -4.24 5.40
CA GLY A 174 2.20 -3.01 5.58
C GLY A 174 1.38 -2.64 4.34
N LYS A 175 1.20 -1.34 4.14
CA LYS A 175 0.56 -0.81 2.93
C LYS A 175 1.51 -0.87 1.74
N VAL A 176 0.97 -1.16 0.55
CA VAL A 176 1.66 -1.04 -0.72
C VAL A 176 1.19 0.27 -1.37
N VAL A 177 2.15 1.09 -1.77
CA VAL A 177 1.91 2.42 -2.35
C VAL A 177 2.61 2.54 -3.71
N ALA A 178 2.04 3.32 -4.62
CA ALA A 178 2.63 3.66 -5.91
C ALA A 178 2.31 5.13 -6.27
N PRO A 179 2.83 6.11 -5.48
CA PRO A 179 2.60 7.52 -5.72
C PRO A 179 3.36 8.03 -6.95
N ASP A 180 3.00 9.23 -7.40
CA ASP A 180 3.80 9.96 -8.40
C ASP A 180 5.19 10.30 -7.87
N LEU A 181 5.30 10.63 -6.56
CA LEU A 181 6.56 10.91 -5.88
C LEU A 181 6.62 10.18 -4.52
N TYR A 182 7.68 9.42 -4.33
CA TYR A 182 8.04 8.80 -3.06
C TYR A 182 9.36 9.37 -2.53
N VAL A 183 9.35 9.98 -1.35
CA VAL A 183 10.55 10.51 -0.70
C VAL A 183 10.93 9.62 0.49
N ALA A 184 12.03 8.90 0.36
CA ALA A 184 12.57 8.00 1.38
C ALA A 184 13.59 8.72 2.25
N VAL A 185 13.27 8.99 3.51
CA VAL A 185 14.11 9.75 4.44
C VAL A 185 14.68 8.85 5.52
N GLY A 186 15.98 8.63 5.51
CA GLY A 186 16.66 7.77 6.48
C GLY A 186 16.21 6.30 6.46
N ILE A 187 15.80 5.80 5.29
CA ILE A 187 15.40 4.41 5.02
C ILE A 187 16.54 3.67 4.36
N SER A 188 16.88 2.48 4.85
CA SER A 188 17.94 1.65 4.28
C SER A 188 17.62 1.01 2.94
N GLY A 189 16.34 0.71 2.68
CA GLY A 189 15.92 0.02 1.44
C GLY A 189 16.00 -1.50 1.52
N ALA A 190 15.65 -2.09 2.67
CA ALA A 190 15.45 -3.53 2.77
C ALA A 190 14.38 -4.00 1.77
N ILE A 191 14.56 -5.22 1.22
CA ILE A 191 13.68 -5.78 0.17
C ILE A 191 12.21 -5.78 0.56
N GLN A 192 11.90 -5.98 1.86
CA GLN A 192 10.54 -5.94 2.38
C GLN A 192 9.90 -4.54 2.31
N HIS A 193 10.71 -3.47 2.46
CA HIS A 193 10.25 -2.10 2.26
C HIS A 193 10.08 -1.79 0.79
N LEU A 194 11.07 -2.17 -0.03
CA LEU A 194 11.04 -1.94 -1.48
C LEU A 194 9.81 -2.57 -2.13
N SER A 195 9.40 -3.75 -1.69
CA SER A 195 8.18 -4.42 -2.22
C SER A 195 6.90 -3.61 -2.02
N GLY A 196 6.90 -2.66 -1.09
CA GLY A 196 5.77 -1.78 -0.80
C GLY A 196 5.80 -0.44 -1.51
N MET A 197 6.91 -0.05 -2.21
CA MET A 197 7.00 1.30 -2.79
C MET A 197 7.75 1.39 -4.14
N LYS A 198 8.37 0.30 -4.59
CA LYS A 198 9.21 0.30 -5.81
C LYS A 198 8.46 0.68 -7.09
N ASP A 199 7.14 0.54 -7.11
CA ASP A 199 6.29 0.86 -8.26
C ASP A 199 5.91 2.37 -8.29
N SER A 200 6.47 3.19 -7.40
CA SER A 200 6.34 4.66 -7.42
C SER A 200 6.98 5.23 -8.68
N LYS A 201 6.38 6.27 -9.29
CA LYS A 201 6.89 6.83 -10.56
C LYS A 201 8.25 7.50 -10.39
N VAL A 202 8.43 8.27 -9.33
CA VAL A 202 9.69 8.91 -8.96
C VAL A 202 10.01 8.57 -7.52
N ILE A 203 11.23 8.12 -7.27
CA ILE A 203 11.73 7.80 -5.93
C ILE A 203 12.93 8.71 -5.65
N VAL A 204 12.82 9.49 -4.58
CA VAL A 204 13.91 10.32 -4.03
C VAL A 204 14.38 9.70 -2.73
N ALA A 205 15.69 9.46 -2.61
CA ALA A 205 16.28 8.88 -1.41
C ALA A 205 17.24 9.86 -0.73
N ILE A 206 17.05 10.04 0.59
CA ILE A 206 17.94 10.84 1.44
C ILE A 206 18.49 9.92 2.51
N ASN A 207 19.79 9.66 2.47
CA ASN A 207 20.47 8.81 3.44
C ASN A 207 21.92 9.23 3.58
N LYS A 208 22.46 9.15 4.79
CA LYS A 208 23.89 9.42 5.07
C LYS A 208 24.82 8.31 4.59
N ASP A 209 24.31 7.08 4.43
CA ASP A 209 25.05 5.91 3.97
C ASP A 209 24.96 5.84 2.44
N PRO A 210 26.05 6.08 1.69
CA PRO A 210 26.06 6.03 0.23
C PRO A 210 25.78 4.62 -0.31
N ASP A 211 26.03 3.58 0.48
CA ASP A 211 25.85 2.18 0.09
C ASP A 211 24.45 1.63 0.45
N ALA A 212 23.57 2.48 1.00
CA ALA A 212 22.22 2.08 1.36
C ALA A 212 21.48 1.51 0.13
N PRO A 213 20.88 0.31 0.23
CA PRO A 213 20.19 -0.35 -0.89
C PRO A 213 19.06 0.48 -1.52
N ILE A 214 18.50 1.47 -0.79
CA ILE A 214 17.46 2.37 -1.31
C ILE A 214 17.93 3.13 -2.56
N PHE A 215 19.22 3.47 -2.66
CA PHE A 215 19.76 4.18 -3.81
C PHE A 215 19.75 3.35 -5.09
N LYS A 216 19.67 2.01 -5.01
CA LYS A 216 19.60 1.14 -6.21
C LYS A 216 18.27 1.27 -6.95
N VAL A 217 17.22 1.74 -6.27
CA VAL A 217 15.88 1.93 -6.86
C VAL A 217 15.48 3.40 -6.94
N ALA A 218 16.27 4.31 -6.37
CA ALA A 218 16.00 5.73 -6.37
C ALA A 218 16.22 6.33 -7.77
N SER A 219 15.29 7.19 -8.21
CA SER A 219 15.45 8.05 -9.38
C SER A 219 16.45 9.16 -9.10
N TYR A 220 16.46 9.67 -7.86
CA TYR A 220 17.36 10.69 -7.37
C TYR A 220 17.82 10.35 -5.95
N GLY A 221 19.10 10.54 -5.68
CA GLY A 221 19.70 10.27 -4.37
C GLY A 221 20.45 11.47 -3.82
N LEU A 222 20.30 11.74 -2.55
CA LEU A 222 21.08 12.71 -1.81
C LEU A 222 21.78 12.05 -0.63
N VAL A 223 23.10 12.00 -0.67
CA VAL A 223 23.93 11.44 0.40
C VAL A 223 24.33 12.58 1.34
N ASP A 224 23.54 12.80 2.39
CA ASP A 224 23.80 13.85 3.40
C ASP A 224 22.98 13.54 4.69
N ASP A 225 23.16 14.38 5.71
CA ASP A 225 22.40 14.32 6.94
C ASP A 225 20.96 14.82 6.72
N LEU A 226 19.99 13.93 6.94
CA LEU A 226 18.57 14.25 6.80
C LEU A 226 18.12 15.42 7.69
N PHE A 227 18.75 15.61 8.87
CA PHE A 227 18.42 16.70 9.78
C PHE A 227 18.84 18.09 9.26
N LYS A 228 19.76 18.12 8.31
CA LYS A 228 20.16 19.33 7.59
C LYS A 228 19.33 19.51 6.32
N VAL A 229 19.16 18.43 5.58
CA VAL A 229 18.52 18.44 4.25
C VAL A 229 17.02 18.72 4.32
N MET A 230 16.29 18.07 5.24
CA MET A 230 14.83 18.19 5.28
C MET A 230 14.33 19.59 5.57
N PRO A 231 14.85 20.34 6.56
CA PRO A 231 14.45 21.73 6.77
C PRO A 231 14.75 22.63 5.55
N GLU A 232 15.89 22.44 4.90
CA GLU A 232 16.27 23.21 3.71
C GLU A 232 15.31 22.94 2.54
N LEU A 233 14.99 21.68 2.28
CA LEU A 233 14.02 21.28 1.25
C LEU A 233 12.62 21.84 1.55
N THR A 234 12.18 21.76 2.79
CA THR A 234 10.87 22.31 3.22
C THR A 234 10.79 23.81 2.92
N THR A 235 11.85 24.55 3.26
CA THR A 235 11.91 25.99 3.00
C THR A 235 11.89 26.31 1.50
N LYS A 236 12.65 25.54 0.69
CA LYS A 236 12.71 25.77 -0.77
C LYS A 236 11.40 25.48 -1.48
N ILE A 237 10.62 24.51 -1.00
CA ILE A 237 9.33 24.14 -1.60
C ILE A 237 8.21 25.04 -1.09
N GLY A 238 8.19 25.36 0.21
CA GLY A 238 7.16 26.20 0.83
C GLY A 238 7.32 27.69 0.59
N GLY A 239 8.43 28.13 0.01
CA GLY A 239 8.76 29.55 -0.22
C GLY A 239 8.37 30.12 -1.61
N ASN A 240 7.44 29.43 -2.31
CA ASN A 240 6.85 29.93 -3.58
C ASN A 240 5.45 30.46 -3.37
#